data_6580aa6b1a71db68338c315c0b397b43
#
_entry.id   6580aa6b1a71db68338c315c0b397b43
#
_cell.length_a   1.000
_cell.length_b   1.000
_cell.length_c   1.000
_cell.angle_alpha   90.00
_cell.angle_beta   90.00
_cell.angle_gamma   90.00
#
_symmetry.space_group_name_H-M   'P 1'
#
loop_
_entity.id
_entity.type
_entity.pdbx_description
1 polymer ?
#
loop_
_entity_poly.entity_id
_entity_poly.type
_entity_poly.pdbx_seq_one_letter_code
_entity_poly.pdbx_strand_id
1 'polypeptide(L)'
;NSCRINQEEIFGPIVTIMPFKTDEEALALANDTKYGLSATLWTNNLNRTMQFSKQLHTGIVWVNTWMLRDLRTPFGGQKDSGVGREGGFEALRFFTESKNICIQYE
;
A
#
# COMPACT_ATOMS: atom_id res chain seq x y z
N ASN A 1 -11.27 -17.33 -1.94
CA ASN A 1 -11.04 -16.02 -1.32
C ASN A 1 -12.33 -15.27 -0.92
N SER A 2 -13.51 -15.75 -1.34
CA SER A 2 -14.82 -15.10 -1.12
C SER A 2 -15.40 -15.23 0.30
N CYS A 3 -14.75 -15.95 1.21
CA CYS A 3 -15.25 -16.13 2.56
C CYS A 3 -15.08 -14.84 3.38
N ARG A 4 -16.02 -14.55 4.27
CA ARG A 4 -16.06 -13.30 5.04
C ARG A 4 -14.76 -13.00 5.78
N ILE A 5 -14.14 -14.03 6.38
CA ILE A 5 -12.89 -13.88 7.15
C ILE A 5 -11.71 -13.42 6.30
N ASN A 6 -11.74 -13.63 4.97
CA ASN A 6 -10.73 -13.17 4.03
C ASN A 6 -11.02 -11.78 3.46
N GLN A 7 -12.26 -11.32 3.57
CA GLN A 7 -12.75 -10.09 2.94
C GLN A 7 -13.07 -8.98 3.94
N GLU A 8 -13.24 -9.31 5.22
CA GLU A 8 -13.56 -8.35 6.27
C GLU A 8 -12.39 -8.16 7.21
N GLU A 9 -12.21 -6.96 7.71
CA GLU A 9 -11.25 -6.67 8.77
C GLU A 9 -11.79 -7.19 10.11
N ILE A 10 -11.18 -8.25 10.64
CA ILE A 10 -11.62 -8.87 11.90
C ILE A 10 -11.11 -8.08 13.12
N PHE A 11 -10.01 -7.36 12.98
CA PHE A 11 -9.35 -6.57 14.03
C PHE A 11 -9.01 -7.38 15.29
N GLY A 12 -8.42 -8.58 15.08
CA GLY A 12 -8.08 -9.53 16.15
C GLY A 12 -6.89 -10.43 15.78
N PRO A 13 -6.45 -11.30 16.66
CA PRO A 13 -5.28 -12.17 16.46
C PRO A 13 -5.61 -13.34 15.52
N ILE A 14 -6.02 -13.04 14.31
CA ILE A 14 -6.43 -14.01 13.28
C ILE A 14 -5.57 -13.79 12.03
N VAL A 15 -5.10 -14.89 11.44
CA VAL A 15 -4.44 -14.91 10.13
C VAL A 15 -5.06 -16.00 9.28
N THR A 16 -5.31 -15.72 8.02
CA THR A 16 -5.72 -16.71 7.03
C THR A 16 -4.54 -17.06 6.13
N ILE A 17 -4.42 -18.32 5.74
CA ILE A 17 -3.34 -18.82 4.90
C ILE A 17 -3.97 -19.44 3.65
N MET A 18 -3.57 -18.94 2.48
CA MET A 18 -4.05 -19.42 1.19
C MET A 18 -2.87 -19.89 0.35
N PRO A 19 -2.83 -21.16 -0.07
CA PRO A 19 -1.82 -21.64 -1.00
C PRO A 19 -2.08 -21.10 -2.40
N PHE A 20 -1.01 -20.96 -3.18
CA PHE A 20 -1.06 -20.60 -4.59
C PHE A 20 -0.07 -21.47 -5.38
N LYS A 21 -0.26 -21.59 -6.69
CA LYS A 21 0.58 -22.40 -7.58
C LYS A 21 1.45 -21.54 -8.49
N THR A 22 0.99 -20.35 -8.87
CA THR A 22 1.70 -19.44 -9.77
C THR A 22 1.77 -18.03 -9.20
N ASP A 23 2.70 -17.23 -9.72
CA ASP A 23 2.85 -15.83 -9.32
C ASP A 23 1.61 -15.00 -9.68
N GLU A 24 0.97 -15.31 -10.81
CA GLU A 24 -0.27 -14.66 -11.26
C GLU A 24 -1.43 -14.96 -10.29
N GLU A 25 -1.56 -16.21 -9.83
CA GLU A 25 -2.56 -16.60 -8.85
C GLU A 25 -2.31 -15.89 -7.51
N ALA A 26 -1.06 -15.85 -7.05
CA ALA A 26 -0.71 -15.14 -5.81
C ALA A 26 -1.06 -13.65 -5.88
N LEU A 27 -0.76 -13.01 -7.00
CA LEU A 27 -1.06 -11.60 -7.22
C LEU A 27 -2.57 -11.33 -7.31
N ALA A 28 -3.31 -12.21 -7.98
CA ALA A 28 -4.77 -12.13 -8.06
C ALA A 28 -5.40 -12.26 -6.66
N LEU A 29 -4.98 -13.26 -5.88
CA LEU A 29 -5.45 -13.45 -4.50
C LEU A 29 -5.13 -12.26 -3.59
N ALA A 30 -3.93 -11.70 -3.69
CA ALA A 30 -3.49 -10.56 -2.90
C ALA A 30 -4.28 -9.29 -3.23
N ASN A 31 -4.69 -9.12 -4.48
CA ASN A 31 -5.46 -7.95 -4.93
C ASN A 31 -6.98 -8.12 -4.79
N ASP A 32 -7.48 -9.35 -4.58
CA ASP A 32 -8.90 -9.69 -4.44
C ASP A 32 -9.43 -9.37 -3.04
N THR A 33 -9.33 -8.12 -2.66
CA THR A 33 -9.88 -7.53 -1.43
C THR A 33 -10.20 -6.07 -1.66
N LYS A 34 -11.15 -5.53 -0.92
CA LYS A 34 -11.46 -4.09 -0.95
C LYS A 34 -10.44 -3.23 -0.21
N TYR A 35 -9.51 -3.82 0.51
CA TYR A 35 -8.46 -3.13 1.26
C TYR A 35 -7.14 -3.07 0.48
N GLY A 36 -6.28 -2.14 0.84
CA GLY A 36 -4.97 -1.96 0.20
C GLY A 36 -4.03 -1.07 1.02
N LEU A 37 -3.83 -1.38 2.31
CA LEU A 37 -2.91 -0.60 3.13
C LEU A 37 -1.47 -0.95 2.80
N SER A 38 -1.11 -2.22 2.97
CA SER A 38 0.26 -2.67 2.82
C SER A 38 0.34 -4.12 2.36
N ALA A 39 1.48 -4.49 1.79
CA ALA A 39 1.85 -5.86 1.50
C ALA A 39 3.31 -6.12 1.86
N THR A 40 3.63 -7.36 2.18
CA THR A 40 5.01 -7.82 2.36
C THR A 40 5.28 -8.99 1.43
N LEU A 41 6.37 -8.91 0.69
CA LEU A 41 6.83 -9.94 -0.24
C LEU A 41 8.17 -10.49 0.26
N TRP A 42 8.27 -11.81 0.38
CA TRP A 42 9.51 -12.51 0.72
C TRP A 42 10.00 -13.31 -0.49
N THR A 43 11.08 -12.89 -1.12
CA THR A 43 11.64 -13.53 -2.30
C THR A 43 13.08 -13.11 -2.56
N ASN A 44 13.89 -14.03 -3.12
CA ASN A 44 15.22 -13.73 -3.64
C ASN A 44 15.24 -13.50 -5.16
N ASN A 45 14.07 -13.52 -5.81
CA ASN A 45 13.94 -13.30 -7.25
C ASN A 45 13.66 -11.84 -7.55
N LEU A 46 14.62 -11.14 -8.15
CA LEU A 46 14.49 -9.71 -8.48
C LEU A 46 13.34 -9.43 -9.46
N ASN A 47 13.13 -10.28 -10.46
CA ASN A 47 12.04 -10.08 -11.43
C ASN A 47 10.68 -10.18 -10.73
N ARG A 48 10.51 -11.16 -9.84
CA ARG A 48 9.31 -11.30 -9.01
C ARG A 48 9.12 -10.07 -8.11
N THR A 49 10.18 -9.58 -7.48
CA THR A 49 10.15 -8.34 -6.69
C THR A 49 9.59 -7.19 -7.51
N MET A 50 10.15 -6.95 -8.70
CA MET A 50 9.73 -5.83 -9.56
C MET A 50 8.30 -5.98 -10.07
N GLN A 51 7.89 -7.21 -10.42
CA GLN A 51 6.54 -7.50 -10.87
C GLN A 51 5.51 -7.23 -9.76
N PHE A 52 5.69 -7.85 -8.59
CA PHE A 52 4.75 -7.71 -7.47
C PHE A 52 4.69 -6.29 -6.95
N SER A 53 5.83 -5.60 -6.79
CA SER A 53 5.86 -4.21 -6.31
C SER A 53 5.07 -3.25 -7.21
N LYS A 54 4.98 -3.53 -8.51
CA LYS A 54 4.21 -2.69 -9.46
C LYS A 54 2.74 -3.06 -9.54
N GLN A 55 2.38 -4.32 -9.28
CA GLN A 55 1.03 -4.83 -9.56
C GLN A 55 0.19 -5.05 -8.29
N LEU A 56 0.79 -5.00 -7.10
CA LEU A 56 0.05 -5.00 -5.84
C LEU A 56 -0.68 -3.67 -5.65
N HIS A 57 -1.98 -3.75 -5.41
CA HIS A 57 -2.84 -2.58 -5.17
C HIS A 57 -2.82 -2.20 -3.69
N THR A 58 -1.66 -1.77 -3.22
CA THR A 58 -1.44 -1.34 -1.83
C THR A 58 -0.66 -0.04 -1.77
N GLY A 59 -0.80 0.69 -0.68
CA GLY A 59 -0.10 1.96 -0.48
C GLY A 59 1.39 1.80 -0.22
N ILE A 60 1.80 0.67 0.37
CA ILE A 60 3.21 0.33 0.57
C ILE A 60 3.46 -1.15 0.31
N VAL A 61 4.60 -1.47 -0.27
CA VAL A 61 5.10 -2.85 -0.42
C VAL A 61 6.47 -2.93 0.24
N TRP A 62 6.61 -3.84 1.20
CA TRP A 62 7.90 -4.21 1.77
C TRP A 62 8.41 -5.48 1.11
N VAL A 63 9.70 -5.52 0.81
CA VAL A 63 10.34 -6.72 0.27
C VAL A 63 11.43 -7.18 1.22
N ASN A 64 11.33 -8.44 1.65
CA ASN A 64 12.24 -9.10 2.60
C ASN A 64 12.41 -8.33 3.93
N THR A 65 11.42 -7.54 4.29
CA THR A 65 11.36 -6.78 5.53
C THR A 65 9.91 -6.50 5.90
N TRP A 66 9.67 -6.02 7.11
CA TRP A 66 8.37 -5.55 7.56
C TRP A 66 8.54 -4.32 8.45
N MET A 67 7.63 -3.35 8.31
CA MET A 67 7.61 -2.10 9.10
C MET A 67 8.86 -1.22 8.96
N LEU A 68 9.72 -1.45 7.96
CA LEU A 68 10.78 -0.50 7.65
C LEU A 68 10.15 0.78 7.09
N ARG A 69 10.22 1.87 7.84
CA ARG A 69 9.63 3.17 7.48
C ARG A 69 10.65 4.30 7.52
N ASP A 70 10.51 5.19 6.58
CA ASP A 70 11.09 6.53 6.62
C ASP A 70 9.92 7.53 6.61
N LEU A 71 9.82 8.37 7.65
CA LEU A 71 8.73 9.35 7.79
C LEU A 71 8.73 10.44 6.72
N ARG A 72 9.79 10.52 5.91
CA ARG A 72 9.88 11.43 4.77
C ARG A 72 9.23 10.88 3.51
N THR A 73 8.90 9.58 3.49
CA THR A 73 8.26 8.93 2.34
C THR A 73 6.75 8.89 2.50
N PRO A 74 5.99 8.94 1.40
CA PRO A 74 4.54 8.82 1.46
C PRO A 74 4.09 7.49 2.07
N PHE A 75 3.10 7.55 2.96
CA PHE A 75 2.44 6.38 3.53
C PHE A 75 0.94 6.60 3.56
N GLY A 76 0.18 5.58 3.18
CA GLY A 76 -1.28 5.60 3.24
C GLY A 76 -1.87 4.47 2.41
N GLY A 77 -3.13 4.13 2.67
CA GLY A 77 -3.83 3.04 2.00
C GLY A 77 -4.34 3.40 0.61
N GLN A 78 -4.62 2.36 -0.14
CA GLN A 78 -5.43 2.40 -1.37
C GLN A 78 -6.79 1.78 -1.09
N LYS A 79 -7.72 1.91 -2.02
CA LYS A 79 -9.07 1.36 -1.93
C LYS A 79 -9.75 1.83 -0.62
N ASP A 80 -10.45 0.93 0.08
CA ASP A 80 -11.15 1.24 1.35
C ASP A 80 -10.19 1.44 2.55
N SER A 81 -8.89 1.19 2.39
CA SER A 81 -7.91 1.40 3.46
C SER A 81 -7.55 2.85 3.72
N GLY A 82 -7.93 3.77 2.84
CA GLY A 82 -7.76 5.19 3.10
C GLY A 82 -7.64 6.06 1.85
N VAL A 83 -7.63 7.36 2.09
CA VAL A 83 -7.42 8.40 1.08
C VAL A 83 -6.25 9.29 1.50
N GLY A 84 -5.55 9.86 0.51
CA GLY A 84 -4.40 10.71 0.75
C GLY A 84 -3.15 9.93 1.19
N ARG A 85 -2.12 10.69 1.53
CA ARG A 85 -0.85 10.15 2.01
C ARG A 85 -0.33 11.02 3.15
N GLU A 86 0.19 10.38 4.19
CA GLU A 86 0.99 11.04 5.22
C GLU A 86 2.49 10.91 4.89
N GLY A 87 3.32 11.70 5.56
CA GLY A 87 4.76 11.70 5.39
C GLY A 87 5.26 12.68 4.30
N GLY A 88 6.40 13.30 4.57
CA GLY A 88 7.09 14.19 3.66
C GLY A 88 6.21 15.31 3.08
N PHE A 89 6.47 15.66 1.83
CA PHE A 89 5.73 16.71 1.11
C PHE A 89 4.27 16.34 0.82
N GLU A 90 3.94 15.07 0.75
CA GLU A 90 2.56 14.64 0.48
C GLU A 90 1.62 15.02 1.64
N ALA A 91 2.08 14.91 2.88
CA ALA A 91 1.31 15.38 4.03
C ALA A 91 1.06 16.89 3.98
N LEU A 92 2.08 17.69 3.60
CA LEU A 92 1.92 19.13 3.45
C LEU A 92 0.87 19.47 2.37
N ARG A 93 0.95 18.84 1.21
CA ARG A 93 -0.01 19.05 0.12
C ARG A 93 -1.43 18.62 0.50
N PHE A 94 -1.58 17.56 1.27
CA PHE A 94 -2.89 17.06 1.67
C PHE A 94 -3.60 17.98 2.67
N PHE A 95 -2.85 18.61 3.58
CA PHE A 95 -3.42 19.43 4.67
C PHE A 95 -3.35 20.94 4.40
N THR A 96 -2.88 21.40 3.24
CA THR A 96 -2.73 22.82 2.92
C THR A 96 -3.28 23.17 1.55
N GLU A 97 -3.63 24.43 1.38
CA GLU A 97 -4.01 25.02 0.10
C GLU A 97 -2.88 25.87 -0.46
N SER A 98 -2.55 25.69 -1.73
CA SER A 98 -1.52 26.48 -2.41
C SER A 98 -2.07 27.87 -2.77
N LYS A 99 -1.33 28.93 -2.43
CA LYS A 99 -1.65 30.32 -2.82
C LYS A 99 -0.45 30.96 -3.47
N ASN A 100 -0.65 31.54 -4.64
CA ASN A 100 0.34 32.41 -5.27
C ASN A 100 0.07 33.88 -4.90
N ILE A 101 1.09 34.60 -4.44
CA ILE A 101 1.03 36.03 -4.11
C ILE A 101 2.07 36.74 -4.96
N CYS A 102 1.61 37.58 -5.90
CA CYS A 102 2.47 38.45 -6.71
C CYS A 102 2.32 39.88 -6.22
N ILE A 103 3.44 40.52 -5.88
CA ILE A 103 3.47 41.91 -5.45
C ILE A 103 4.48 42.64 -6.34
N GLN A 104 4.04 43.70 -7.00
CA GLN A 104 4.91 44.63 -7.73
C GLN A 104 5.16 45.83 -6.83
N TYR A 105 6.43 46.20 -6.67
CA TYR A 105 6.84 47.44 -6.03
C TYR A 105 7.21 48.44 -7.10
N GLU A 106 6.75 49.67 -6.97
CA GLU A 106 7.17 50.78 -7.82
C GLU A 106 8.61 51.26 -7.49
#